data_073bea8c0536923795fb160a0ba63492
#
_entry.id   073bea8c0536923795fb160a0ba63492
#
_cell.length_a   1.000
_cell.length_b   1.000
_cell.length_c   1.000
_cell.angle_alpha   90.00
_cell.angle_beta   90.00
_cell.angle_gamma   90.00
#
_symmetry.space_group_name_H-M   'P 1'
#
loop_
_entity.id
_entity.type
_entity.pdbx_description
1 polymer ?
#
loop_
_entity_poly.entity_id
_entity_poly.type
_entity_poly.pdbx_seq_one_letter_code
_entity_poly.pdbx_strand_id
1 'polypeptide(L)'
;SLSLGRFDQYMLPFYQTSLTQGDDPAFLKELLESLWVKCNDIVLLRSTSSARYFAGFPTGYTALLGGLTESGRSAVNVLSFLCLDAYQSVQLPQPNLGVRTNALIDTPFLLKTAETIRLGTGIPQIFNDEVVVPAFLNRGVSLEDA
;
A
#
# COMPACT_ATOMS: atom_id res chain seq x y z
N SER A 1 -9.10 -10.38 7.10
CA SER A 1 -8.22 -9.47 6.36
C SER A 1 -6.77 -9.90 6.53
N LEU A 2 -5.94 -9.65 5.55
CA LEU A 2 -4.51 -9.89 5.56
C LEU A 2 -3.79 -8.57 5.30
N SER A 3 -2.89 -8.17 6.19
CA SER A 3 -2.04 -7.01 5.95
C SER A 3 -0.77 -7.46 5.23
N LEU A 4 -0.47 -6.81 4.11
CA LEU A 4 0.82 -6.93 3.43
C LEU A 4 1.88 -6.04 4.10
N GLY A 5 1.49 -5.24 5.11
CA GLY A 5 2.40 -4.37 5.83
C GLY A 5 3.03 -3.30 4.94
N ARG A 6 4.24 -2.89 5.29
CA ARG A 6 5.02 -1.87 4.56
C ARG A 6 5.64 -2.47 3.30
N PHE A 7 4.78 -2.74 2.33
CA PHE A 7 5.10 -3.49 1.12
C PHE A 7 6.27 -2.90 0.33
N ASP A 8 6.30 -1.59 0.19
CA ASP A 8 7.36 -0.88 -0.55
C ASP A 8 8.74 -0.95 0.13
N GLN A 9 8.79 -1.26 1.45
CA GLN A 9 10.04 -1.36 2.17
C GLN A 9 10.68 -2.74 2.02
N TYR A 10 9.94 -3.80 2.37
CA TYR A 10 10.52 -5.15 2.35
C TYR A 10 10.66 -5.73 0.94
N MET A 11 9.90 -5.22 -0.04
CA MET A 11 10.01 -5.63 -1.45
C MET A 11 11.09 -4.86 -2.22
N LEU A 12 11.54 -3.71 -1.71
CA LEU A 12 12.55 -2.90 -2.40
C LEU A 12 13.84 -3.65 -2.75
N PRO A 13 14.45 -4.45 -1.86
CA PRO A 13 15.66 -5.22 -2.19
C PRO A 13 15.46 -6.21 -3.34
N PHE A 14 14.29 -6.84 -3.41
CA PHE A 14 13.96 -7.79 -4.49
C PHE A 14 13.82 -7.04 -5.82
N TYR A 15 13.11 -5.91 -5.82
CA TYR A 15 12.97 -5.06 -6.99
C TYR A 15 14.33 -4.59 -7.52
N GLN A 16 15.22 -4.13 -6.63
CA GLN A 16 16.58 -3.71 -6.99
C GLN A 16 17.41 -4.86 -7.55
N THR A 17 17.27 -6.07 -6.99
CA THR A 17 17.94 -7.28 -7.49
C THR A 17 17.47 -7.60 -8.91
N SER A 18 16.19 -7.58 -9.18
CA SER A 18 15.63 -7.80 -10.51
C SER A 18 16.19 -6.79 -11.53
N LEU A 19 16.24 -5.51 -11.19
CA LEU A 19 16.83 -4.50 -12.06
C LEU A 19 18.32 -4.76 -12.35
N THR A 20 19.09 -5.20 -11.34
CA THR A 20 20.51 -5.52 -11.54
C THR A 20 20.73 -6.78 -12.39
N GLN A 21 19.75 -7.67 -12.42
CA GLN A 21 19.74 -8.86 -13.29
C GLN A 21 19.28 -8.55 -14.72
N GLY A 22 18.84 -7.32 -14.97
CA GLY A 22 18.46 -6.85 -16.30
C GLY A 22 16.97 -6.99 -16.62
N ASP A 23 16.12 -7.23 -15.62
CA ASP A 23 14.68 -7.24 -15.81
C ASP A 23 14.17 -5.85 -16.22
N ASP A 24 13.23 -5.81 -17.16
CA ASP A 24 12.61 -4.57 -17.62
C ASP A 24 11.73 -3.97 -16.51
N PRO A 25 11.90 -2.68 -16.15
CA PRO A 25 11.01 -2.00 -15.22
C PRO A 25 9.52 -2.07 -15.60
N ALA A 26 9.20 -2.10 -16.89
CA ALA A 26 7.81 -2.26 -17.34
C ALA A 26 7.26 -3.64 -17.00
N PHE A 27 8.05 -4.69 -17.16
CA PHE A 27 7.71 -6.06 -16.77
C PHE A 27 7.51 -6.16 -15.24
N LEU A 28 8.38 -5.52 -14.46
CA LEU A 28 8.25 -5.51 -12.99
C LEU A 28 6.97 -4.79 -12.54
N LYS A 29 6.56 -3.75 -13.27
CA LYS A 29 5.25 -3.10 -13.04
C LYS A 29 4.09 -4.05 -13.36
N GLU A 30 4.14 -4.78 -14.48
CA GLU A 30 3.12 -5.77 -14.85
C GLU A 30 2.98 -6.89 -13.82
N LEU A 31 4.10 -7.35 -13.23
CA LEU A 31 4.06 -8.31 -12.12
C LEU A 31 3.33 -7.75 -10.90
N LEU A 32 3.54 -6.47 -10.58
CA LEU A 32 2.85 -5.81 -9.49
C LEU A 32 1.35 -5.62 -9.79
N GLU A 33 1.00 -5.25 -11.01
CA GLU A 33 -0.40 -5.19 -11.47
C GLU A 33 -1.06 -6.58 -11.37
N SER A 34 -0.36 -7.63 -11.74
CA SER A 34 -0.83 -9.02 -11.62
C SER A 34 -1.05 -9.41 -10.16
N LEU A 35 -0.19 -8.96 -9.24
CA LEU A 35 -0.39 -9.16 -7.80
C LEU A 35 -1.65 -8.44 -7.31
N TRP A 36 -1.89 -7.19 -7.76
CA TRP A 36 -3.12 -6.45 -7.43
C TRP A 36 -4.37 -7.17 -7.96
N VAL A 37 -4.33 -7.66 -9.19
CA VAL A 37 -5.41 -8.51 -9.75
C VAL A 37 -5.60 -9.75 -8.89
N LYS A 38 -4.53 -10.42 -8.47
CA LYS A 38 -4.60 -11.62 -7.63
C LYS A 38 -5.23 -11.36 -6.26
N CYS A 39 -5.00 -10.20 -5.66
CA CYS A 39 -5.66 -9.79 -4.43
C CYS A 39 -7.20 -9.70 -4.58
N ASN A 40 -7.69 -9.39 -5.78
CA ASN A 40 -9.13 -9.35 -6.08
C ASN A 40 -9.71 -10.73 -6.41
N ASP A 41 -8.91 -11.64 -6.95
CA ASP A 41 -9.32 -12.99 -7.31
C ASP A 41 -9.56 -13.88 -6.06
N ILE A 42 -8.90 -13.56 -4.94
CA ILE A 42 -9.03 -14.31 -3.69
C ILE A 42 -10.29 -13.86 -2.96
N VAL A 43 -11.34 -14.68 -3.03
CA VAL A 43 -12.64 -14.41 -2.40
C VAL A 43 -12.85 -15.35 -1.22
N LEU A 44 -13.31 -14.80 -0.08
CA LEU A 44 -13.71 -15.62 1.06
C LEU A 44 -15.04 -16.31 0.77
N LEU A 45 -15.07 -17.64 0.92
CA LEU A 45 -16.32 -18.39 0.93
C LEU A 45 -17.14 -17.99 2.16
N ARG A 46 -18.40 -17.62 1.93
CA ARG A 46 -19.33 -17.18 2.98
C ARG A 46 -20.59 -18.04 2.96
N SER A 47 -21.23 -18.19 4.12
CA SER A 47 -22.55 -18.79 4.18
C SER A 47 -23.57 -17.93 3.43
N THR A 48 -24.65 -18.53 2.97
CA THR A 48 -25.74 -17.84 2.25
C THR A 48 -26.29 -16.64 3.03
N SER A 49 -26.44 -16.79 4.36
CA SER A 49 -26.91 -15.70 5.23
C SER A 49 -25.89 -14.55 5.31
N SER A 50 -24.60 -14.85 5.43
CA SER A 50 -23.54 -13.85 5.45
C SER A 50 -23.38 -13.16 4.09
N ALA A 51 -23.55 -13.89 3.00
CA ALA A 51 -23.47 -13.32 1.65
C ALA A 51 -24.53 -12.25 1.38
N ARG A 52 -25.71 -12.35 1.98
CA ARG A 52 -26.76 -11.33 1.87
C ARG A 52 -26.32 -9.94 2.33
N TYR A 53 -25.47 -9.88 3.36
CA TYR A 53 -25.03 -8.62 3.97
C TYR A 53 -23.65 -8.16 3.47
N PHE A 54 -22.82 -9.09 3.04
CA PHE A 54 -21.41 -8.83 2.72
C PHE A 54 -21.03 -9.24 1.30
N ALA A 55 -21.98 -9.58 0.43
CA ALA A 55 -21.69 -9.84 -0.97
C ALA A 55 -21.09 -8.59 -1.64
N GLY A 56 -19.98 -8.76 -2.35
CA GLY A 56 -19.26 -7.66 -2.98
C GLY A 56 -18.23 -6.95 -2.09
N PHE A 57 -18.22 -7.22 -0.76
CA PHE A 57 -17.15 -6.71 0.09
C PHE A 57 -15.87 -7.51 -0.12
N PRO A 58 -14.75 -6.84 -0.38
CA PRO A 58 -13.46 -7.49 -0.60
C PRO A 58 -12.92 -8.14 0.68
N THR A 59 -11.90 -8.98 0.53
CA THR A 59 -11.24 -9.70 1.63
C THR A 59 -10.52 -8.75 2.59
N GLY A 60 -10.12 -7.56 2.13
CA GLY A 60 -9.44 -6.54 2.92
C GLY A 60 -7.94 -6.78 3.01
N TYR A 61 -7.27 -6.95 1.88
CA TYR A 61 -5.82 -6.87 1.80
C TYR A 61 -5.39 -5.42 1.92
N THR A 62 -4.42 -5.13 2.80
CA THR A 62 -3.90 -3.77 2.98
C THR A 62 -2.39 -3.77 2.75
N ALA A 63 -1.92 -2.89 1.88
CA ALA A 63 -0.51 -2.59 1.69
C ALA A 63 -0.23 -1.14 2.08
N LEU A 64 0.81 -0.92 2.89
CA LEU A 64 1.22 0.41 3.34
C LEU A 64 2.44 0.89 2.54
N LEU A 65 2.45 2.17 2.20
CA LEU A 65 3.50 2.83 1.43
C LEU A 65 4.04 4.05 2.17
N GLY A 66 5.33 4.32 2.02
CA GLY A 66 5.99 5.49 2.59
C GLY A 66 6.19 5.40 4.11
N GLY A 67 5.97 6.52 4.80
CA GLY A 67 6.25 6.67 6.23
C GLY A 67 7.69 7.04 6.53
N LEU A 68 8.19 6.66 7.70
CA LEU A 68 9.55 6.92 8.16
C LEU A 68 10.39 5.64 8.23
N THR A 69 11.69 5.79 8.04
CA THR A 69 12.70 4.77 8.36
C THR A 69 12.94 4.74 9.87
N GLU A 70 13.62 3.72 10.38
CA GLU A 70 14.09 3.65 11.78
C GLU A 70 14.94 4.86 12.20
N SER A 71 15.67 5.45 11.22
CA SER A 71 16.47 6.67 11.45
C SER A 71 15.67 7.97 11.37
N GLY A 72 14.33 7.91 11.26
CA GLY A 72 13.45 9.08 11.20
C GLY A 72 13.50 9.86 9.88
N ARG A 73 14.00 9.26 8.80
CA ARG A 73 14.01 9.85 7.45
C ARG A 73 12.81 9.37 6.64
N SER A 74 12.46 10.09 5.57
CA SER A 74 11.46 9.62 4.61
C SER A 74 11.80 8.20 4.12
N ALA A 75 10.83 7.31 4.17
CA ALA A 75 10.94 5.94 3.67
C ALA A 75 10.36 5.78 2.25
N VAL A 76 9.90 6.88 1.65
CA VAL A 76 9.44 6.88 0.26
C VAL A 76 10.58 6.45 -0.66
N ASN A 77 10.28 5.54 -1.57
CA ASN A 77 11.24 4.98 -2.52
C ASN A 77 10.57 4.74 -3.89
N VAL A 78 11.35 4.27 -4.87
CA VAL A 78 10.85 4.02 -6.23
C VAL A 78 9.66 3.06 -6.25
N LEU A 79 9.66 2.06 -5.38
CA LEU A 79 8.57 1.09 -5.32
C LEU A 79 7.29 1.69 -4.74
N SER A 80 7.40 2.71 -3.86
CA SER A 80 6.23 3.46 -3.38
C SER A 80 5.48 4.12 -4.54
N PHE A 81 6.19 4.72 -5.49
CA PHE A 81 5.61 5.28 -6.71
C PHE A 81 5.03 4.20 -7.62
N LEU A 82 5.80 3.12 -7.84
CA LEU A 82 5.40 2.04 -8.73
C LEU A 82 4.11 1.36 -8.24
N CYS A 83 3.92 1.23 -6.94
CA CYS A 83 2.68 0.70 -6.35
C CYS A 83 1.47 1.56 -6.69
N LEU A 84 1.60 2.89 -6.65
CA LEU A 84 0.54 3.81 -7.04
C LEU A 84 0.31 3.77 -8.56
N ASP A 85 1.37 3.69 -9.38
CA ASP A 85 1.27 3.56 -10.83
C ASP A 85 0.54 2.27 -11.24
N ALA A 86 0.91 1.15 -10.64
CA ALA A 86 0.24 -0.12 -10.86
C ALA A 86 -1.25 -0.06 -10.45
N TYR A 87 -1.55 0.61 -9.32
CA TYR A 87 -2.92 0.80 -8.90
C TYR A 87 -3.71 1.68 -9.90
N GLN A 88 -3.13 2.77 -10.37
CA GLN A 88 -3.77 3.65 -11.36
C GLN A 88 -4.11 2.92 -12.66
N SER A 89 -3.30 1.92 -13.03
CA SER A 89 -3.54 1.09 -14.22
C SER A 89 -4.74 0.15 -14.04
N VAL A 90 -4.86 -0.52 -12.88
CA VAL A 90 -5.86 -1.58 -12.69
C VAL A 90 -7.14 -1.10 -11.99
N GLN A 91 -7.06 -0.09 -11.12
CA GLN A 91 -8.18 0.54 -10.39
C GLN A 91 -9.13 -0.46 -9.71
N LEU A 92 -8.59 -1.50 -9.13
CA LEU A 92 -9.35 -2.55 -8.47
C LEU A 92 -9.55 -2.24 -6.98
N PRO A 93 -10.62 -2.74 -6.32
CA PRO A 93 -10.88 -2.48 -4.90
C PRO A 93 -9.86 -3.12 -3.94
N GLN A 94 -8.97 -3.98 -4.45
CA GLN A 94 -7.90 -4.61 -3.66
C GLN A 94 -6.55 -4.58 -4.40
N PRO A 95 -5.46 -4.48 -3.64
CA PRO A 95 -5.37 -4.22 -2.20
C PRO A 95 -5.82 -2.80 -1.85
N ASN A 96 -6.30 -2.61 -0.63
CA ASN A 96 -6.46 -1.27 -0.08
C ASN A 96 -5.07 -0.68 0.17
N LEU A 97 -4.68 0.33 -0.60
CA LEU A 97 -3.41 1.02 -0.40
C LEU A 97 -3.56 2.08 0.69
N GLY A 98 -2.66 2.04 1.66
CA GLY A 98 -2.50 3.08 2.66
C GLY A 98 -1.19 3.84 2.42
N VAL A 99 -1.25 5.16 2.41
CA VAL A 99 -0.07 6.02 2.33
C VAL A 99 0.17 6.64 3.70
N ARG A 100 1.34 6.37 4.27
CA ARG A 100 1.78 7.01 5.51
C ARG A 100 2.40 8.36 5.18
N THR A 101 1.84 9.42 5.75
CA THR A 101 2.30 10.80 5.58
C THR A 101 2.90 11.33 6.87
N ASN A 102 3.85 12.25 6.77
CA ASN A 102 4.50 12.96 7.87
C ASN A 102 5.10 14.27 7.35
N ALA A 103 5.66 15.09 8.22
CA ALA A 103 6.26 16.38 7.84
C ALA A 103 7.45 16.27 6.86
N LEU A 104 8.06 15.07 6.74
CA LEU A 104 9.21 14.80 5.87
C LEU A 104 8.83 14.12 4.54
N ILE A 105 7.54 14.00 4.25
CA ILE A 105 7.08 13.36 3.00
C ILE A 105 7.57 14.12 1.77
N ASP A 106 8.05 13.38 0.78
CA ASP A 106 8.47 13.98 -0.48
C ASP A 106 7.29 14.57 -1.24
N THR A 107 7.39 15.84 -1.62
CA THR A 107 6.34 16.54 -2.38
C THR A 107 5.93 15.79 -3.66
N PRO A 108 6.83 15.25 -4.48
CA PRO A 108 6.45 14.45 -5.64
C PRO A 108 5.59 13.24 -5.29
N PHE A 109 5.88 12.55 -4.17
CA PHE A 109 5.09 11.40 -3.74
C PHE A 109 3.70 11.83 -3.24
N LEU A 110 3.62 12.95 -2.53
CA LEU A 110 2.34 13.51 -2.10
C LEU A 110 1.47 13.91 -3.30
N LEU A 111 2.06 14.52 -4.34
CA LEU A 111 1.35 14.85 -5.57
C LEU A 111 0.86 13.61 -6.30
N LYS A 112 1.70 12.57 -6.41
CA LYS A 112 1.33 11.28 -7.00
C LYS A 112 0.17 10.62 -6.23
N THR A 113 0.21 10.70 -4.92
CA THR A 113 -0.87 10.22 -4.04
C THR A 113 -2.17 10.98 -4.31
N ALA A 114 -2.12 12.30 -4.40
CA ALA A 114 -3.28 13.14 -4.70
C ALA A 114 -3.87 12.86 -6.10
N GLU A 115 -3.01 12.64 -7.10
CA GLU A 115 -3.44 12.21 -8.44
C GLU A 115 -4.20 10.88 -8.40
N THR A 116 -3.73 9.94 -7.58
CA THR A 116 -4.39 8.65 -7.41
C THR A 116 -5.75 8.80 -6.72
N ILE A 117 -5.84 9.62 -5.68
CA ILE A 117 -7.11 9.92 -4.99
C ILE A 117 -8.12 10.56 -5.96
N ARG A 118 -7.67 11.42 -6.86
CA ARG A 118 -8.52 12.09 -7.85
C ARG A 118 -9.26 11.12 -8.81
N LEU A 119 -8.83 9.87 -8.91
CA LEU A 119 -9.55 8.84 -9.67
C LEU A 119 -10.93 8.52 -9.08
N GLY A 120 -11.18 8.90 -7.82
CA GLY A 120 -12.49 8.72 -7.17
C GLY A 120 -12.79 7.30 -6.70
N THR A 121 -11.79 6.43 -6.67
CA THR A 121 -11.95 5.02 -6.27
C THR A 121 -11.99 4.81 -4.75
N GLY A 122 -11.67 5.84 -3.94
CA GLY A 122 -11.53 5.75 -2.49
C GLY A 122 -10.16 5.24 -2.02
N ILE A 123 -9.21 5.02 -2.92
CA ILE A 123 -7.85 4.54 -2.66
C ILE A 123 -6.85 5.55 -3.27
N PRO A 124 -5.71 5.81 -2.61
CA PRO A 124 -5.25 5.29 -1.31
C PRO A 124 -5.89 5.99 -0.11
N GLN A 125 -5.88 5.31 1.05
CA GLN A 125 -6.17 5.92 2.34
C GLN A 125 -4.92 6.63 2.88
N ILE A 126 -5.13 7.76 3.58
CA ILE A 126 -4.03 8.53 4.17
C ILE A 126 -3.95 8.27 5.67
N PHE A 127 -2.77 7.93 6.15
CA PHE A 127 -2.43 7.77 7.56
C PHE A 127 -1.36 8.79 7.95
N ASN A 128 -1.71 9.74 8.82
CA ASN A 128 -0.74 10.73 9.31
C ASN A 128 0.02 10.17 10.51
N ASP A 129 1.31 9.90 10.34
CA ASP A 129 2.19 9.34 11.37
C ASP A 129 2.27 10.25 12.62
N GLU A 130 2.17 11.57 12.46
CA GLU A 130 2.17 12.52 13.58
C GLU A 130 0.94 12.38 14.50
N VAL A 131 -0.11 11.72 14.02
CA VAL A 131 -1.32 11.44 14.78
C VAL A 131 -1.37 9.96 15.19
N VAL A 132 -1.07 9.06 14.26
CA VAL A 132 -1.21 7.61 14.47
C VAL A 132 -0.19 7.08 15.47
N VAL A 133 1.09 7.47 15.33
CA VAL A 133 2.16 6.99 16.23
C VAL A 133 1.90 7.41 17.68
N PRO A 134 1.64 8.69 18.01
CA PRO A 134 1.28 9.07 19.38
C PRO A 134 0.04 8.36 19.92
N ALA A 135 -0.95 8.09 19.08
CA ALA A 135 -2.14 7.36 19.48
C ALA A 135 -1.83 5.91 19.90
N PHE A 136 -0.92 5.23 19.20
CA PHE A 136 -0.44 3.90 19.60
C PHE A 136 0.39 3.93 20.87
N LEU A 137 1.33 4.89 21.01
CA LEU A 137 2.13 5.07 22.22
C LEU A 137 1.24 5.28 23.46
N ASN A 138 0.19 6.09 23.33
CA ASN A 138 -0.77 6.33 24.41
C ASN A 138 -1.56 5.07 24.82
N ARG A 139 -1.60 4.06 23.95
CA ARG A 139 -2.21 2.74 24.23
C ARG A 139 -1.21 1.71 24.74
N GLY A 140 0.04 2.11 24.98
CA GLY A 140 1.08 1.24 25.49
C GLY A 140 1.81 0.41 24.43
N VAL A 141 1.61 0.72 23.13
CA VAL A 141 2.43 0.13 22.06
C VAL A 141 3.82 0.74 22.13
N SER A 142 4.86 -0.06 21.91
CA SER A 142 6.24 0.44 21.87
C SER A 142 6.45 1.35 20.64
N LEU A 143 7.45 2.23 20.69
CA LEU A 143 7.81 3.06 19.54
C LEU A 143 8.28 2.19 18.34
N GLU A 144 8.88 1.05 18.64
CA GLU A 144 9.38 0.10 17.64
C GLU A 144 8.21 -0.56 16.85
N ASP A 145 7.06 -0.76 17.53
CA ASP A 145 5.88 -1.42 16.96
C ASP A 145 4.85 -0.42 16.38
N ALA A 146 5.01 0.88 16.64
CA ALA A 146 4.09 1.94 16.22
C ALA A 146 4.46 2.50 14.82
#